data_8a6d063e1d0576d533603dad36e897a0
#
_entry.id   8a6d063e1d0576d533603dad36e897a0
#
_cell.length_a   1.000
_cell.length_b   1.000
_cell.length_c   1.000
_cell.angle_alpha   90.00
_cell.angle_beta   90.00
_cell.angle_gamma   90.00
#
_symmetry.space_group_name_H-M   'P 1'
#
loop_
_entity.id
_entity.type
_entity.pdbx_description
1 polymer ?
#
loop_
_entity_poly.entity_id
_entity_poly.type
_entity_poly.pdbx_seq_one_letter_code
_entity_poly.pdbx_strand_id
1 'polypeptide(L)'
;MNIIWLGHGSFRIEIGDQILLIDPWLNGNPMLTEDQHAAAIAGATHILVTHGHFDHTTDVVQISQDTGAPVSGIYELAQHLTAQGAVEGHAYNRGGTITLGDVTATLVPASHSSSIGTEAGAAYMGQECGFVLKGEGKTLYLSGDTDIMADMAWIGDYHKPDIGILSAGGYFTMDMAGAAYAARHYFHFGTVIPCHYKTFSLLEQNADRLREGLPGVNVIEPDVMQPITL
;
A
#
# COMPACT_ATOMS: atom_id res chain seq x y z
N MET A 1 0.83 -14.56 8.40
CA MET A 1 1.04 -13.37 7.54
C MET A 1 2.33 -12.68 7.94
N ASN A 2 3.22 -12.36 6.97
CA ASN A 2 4.40 -11.53 7.20
C ASN A 2 4.23 -10.21 6.42
N ILE A 3 4.48 -9.09 7.08
CA ILE A 3 4.46 -7.75 6.47
C ILE A 3 5.87 -7.22 6.51
N ILE A 4 6.45 -6.90 5.36
CA ILE A 4 7.82 -6.42 5.21
C ILE A 4 7.74 -5.05 4.54
N TRP A 5 8.20 -4.01 5.24
CA TRP A 5 8.25 -2.67 4.71
C TRP A 5 9.47 -2.51 3.82
N LEU A 6 9.27 -2.03 2.61
CA LEU A 6 10.34 -1.75 1.65
C LEU A 6 10.75 -0.27 1.66
N GLY A 7 10.22 0.49 2.60
CA GLY A 7 10.36 1.94 2.67
C GLY A 7 9.19 2.67 2.00
N HIS A 8 8.95 3.91 2.43
CA HIS A 8 7.89 4.79 1.91
C HIS A 8 6.50 4.14 1.96
N GLY A 9 5.81 4.09 0.82
CA GLY A 9 4.51 3.42 0.63
C GLY A 9 4.61 1.94 0.23
N SER A 10 5.83 1.40 0.08
CA SER A 10 6.08 0.11 -0.54
C SER A 10 6.12 -1.04 0.47
N PHE A 11 5.43 -2.13 0.15
CA PHE A 11 5.38 -3.32 1.01
C PHE A 11 5.53 -4.62 0.22
N ARG A 12 6.11 -5.62 0.90
CA ARG A 12 6.02 -7.03 0.56
C ARG A 12 5.16 -7.71 1.62
N ILE A 13 4.06 -8.33 1.22
CA ILE A 13 3.14 -9.02 2.11
C ILE A 13 3.12 -10.51 1.72
N GLU A 14 3.54 -11.35 2.64
CA GLU A 14 3.53 -12.80 2.49
C GLU A 14 2.33 -13.35 3.25
N ILE A 15 1.40 -14.00 2.54
CA ILE A 15 0.15 -14.48 3.08
C ILE A 15 -0.25 -15.79 2.37
N GLY A 16 -0.31 -16.88 3.11
CA GLY A 16 -0.44 -18.22 2.53
C GLY A 16 0.74 -18.56 1.63
N ASP A 17 0.45 -18.93 0.41
CA ASP A 17 1.41 -19.20 -0.66
C ASP A 17 1.64 -17.97 -1.57
N GLN A 18 1.02 -16.81 -1.23
CA GLN A 18 1.12 -15.60 -2.01
C GLN A 18 2.17 -14.64 -1.46
N ILE A 19 2.89 -14.02 -2.38
CA ILE A 19 3.85 -12.93 -2.12
C ILE A 19 3.38 -11.72 -2.92
N LEU A 20 2.73 -10.79 -2.24
CA LEU A 20 2.15 -9.61 -2.83
C LEU A 20 3.12 -8.42 -2.66
N LEU A 21 3.47 -7.77 -3.76
CA LEU A 21 4.16 -6.47 -3.72
C LEU A 21 3.11 -5.37 -3.84
N ILE A 22 3.13 -4.44 -2.90
CA ILE A 22 2.23 -3.28 -2.91
C ILE A 22 3.07 -2.05 -3.24
N ASP A 23 2.71 -1.35 -4.31
CA ASP A 23 3.35 -0.11 -4.75
C ASP A 23 4.89 -0.19 -4.72
N PRO A 24 5.52 -1.19 -5.36
CA PRO A 24 6.95 -1.42 -5.20
C PRO A 24 7.77 -0.32 -5.88
N TRP A 25 8.41 0.51 -5.06
CA TRP A 25 9.37 1.53 -5.47
C TRP A 25 10.76 1.16 -4.93
N LEU A 26 11.69 0.79 -5.81
CA LEU A 26 13.04 0.34 -5.48
C LEU A 26 14.07 1.40 -5.87
N ASN A 27 14.14 1.73 -7.17
CA ASN A 27 15.12 2.67 -7.70
C ASN A 27 14.79 4.11 -7.30
N GLY A 28 15.71 4.73 -6.58
CA GLY A 28 15.53 6.09 -6.06
C GLY A 28 14.80 6.16 -4.72
N ASN A 29 14.36 5.03 -4.15
CA ASN A 29 13.89 4.96 -2.77
C ASN A 29 15.08 5.07 -1.81
N PRO A 30 15.22 6.17 -1.06
CA PRO A 30 16.42 6.39 -0.24
C PRO A 30 16.47 5.50 1.01
N MET A 31 15.40 4.74 1.28
CA MET A 31 15.31 3.85 2.44
C MET A 31 15.71 2.41 2.12
N LEU A 32 15.75 2.03 0.84
CA LEU A 32 16.07 0.68 0.39
C LEU A 32 17.39 0.70 -0.39
N THR A 33 18.35 -0.11 0.01
CA THR A 33 19.65 -0.17 -0.67
C THR A 33 19.60 -1.12 -1.87
N GLU A 34 20.45 -0.88 -2.88
CA GLU A 34 20.43 -1.64 -4.14
C GLU A 34 20.65 -3.16 -3.94
N ASP A 35 21.49 -3.54 -2.97
CA ASP A 35 21.73 -4.94 -2.62
C ASP A 35 20.50 -5.64 -1.99
N GLN A 36 19.50 -4.89 -1.52
CA GLN A 36 18.24 -5.41 -0.99
C GLN A 36 17.18 -5.63 -2.09
N HIS A 37 17.31 -5.01 -3.28
CA HIS A 37 16.30 -5.05 -4.33
C HIS A 37 15.91 -6.47 -4.74
N ALA A 38 16.91 -7.35 -4.98
CA ALA A 38 16.64 -8.73 -5.37
C ALA A 38 15.84 -9.50 -4.31
N ALA A 39 16.16 -9.29 -3.02
CA ALA A 39 15.45 -9.93 -1.91
C ALA A 39 14.03 -9.38 -1.74
N ALA A 40 13.85 -8.07 -1.95
CA ALA A 40 12.55 -7.40 -1.84
C ALA A 40 11.50 -8.01 -2.79
N ILE A 41 11.89 -8.37 -4.02
CA ILE A 41 10.97 -8.87 -5.06
C ILE A 41 10.99 -10.39 -5.24
N ALA A 42 11.89 -11.09 -4.57
CA ALA A 42 12.08 -12.53 -4.78
C ALA A 42 10.78 -13.32 -4.59
N GLY A 43 10.40 -14.11 -5.60
CA GLY A 43 9.22 -14.97 -5.56
C GLY A 43 7.88 -14.24 -5.57
N ALA A 44 7.84 -12.95 -5.91
CA ALA A 44 6.61 -12.19 -6.03
C ALA A 44 5.61 -12.91 -6.93
N THR A 45 4.38 -13.09 -6.44
CA THR A 45 3.29 -13.74 -7.18
C THR A 45 2.34 -12.74 -7.82
N HIS A 46 2.19 -11.54 -7.23
CA HIS A 46 1.33 -10.46 -7.71
C HIS A 46 1.90 -9.10 -7.32
N ILE A 47 1.59 -8.09 -8.11
CA ILE A 47 1.83 -6.67 -7.81
C ILE A 47 0.48 -5.97 -7.76
N LEU A 48 0.21 -5.27 -6.65
CA LEU A 48 -0.99 -4.47 -6.45
C LEU A 48 -0.59 -2.99 -6.39
N VAL A 49 -1.26 -2.15 -7.19
CA VAL A 49 -0.96 -0.71 -7.27
C VAL A 49 -2.14 0.12 -6.80
N THR A 50 -1.90 1.07 -5.89
CA THR A 50 -2.94 1.90 -5.28
C THR A 50 -3.29 3.10 -6.15
N HIS A 51 -2.30 3.75 -6.76
CA HIS A 51 -2.48 4.95 -7.59
C HIS A 51 -1.23 5.23 -8.46
N GLY A 52 -1.30 6.25 -9.31
CA GLY A 52 -0.33 6.46 -10.39
C GLY A 52 0.89 7.30 -10.07
N HIS A 53 1.15 7.74 -8.85
CA HIS A 53 2.32 8.56 -8.56
C HIS A 53 3.62 7.78 -8.71
N PHE A 54 4.72 8.52 -8.96
CA PHE A 54 6.02 7.95 -9.33
C PHE A 54 6.59 7.00 -8.27
N ASP A 55 6.44 7.35 -7.00
CA ASP A 55 6.89 6.62 -5.82
C ASP A 55 6.07 5.35 -5.53
N HIS A 56 5.07 5.07 -6.36
CA HIS A 56 4.24 3.86 -6.33
C HIS A 56 4.33 3.04 -7.62
N THR A 57 4.76 3.65 -8.74
CA THR A 57 4.66 3.00 -10.06
C THR A 57 5.96 2.90 -10.84
N THR A 58 7.03 3.64 -10.48
CA THR A 58 8.27 3.76 -11.28
C THR A 58 8.87 2.40 -11.65
N ASP A 59 8.92 1.46 -10.74
CA ASP A 59 9.57 0.16 -10.95
C ASP A 59 8.60 -0.98 -11.30
N VAL A 60 7.28 -0.73 -11.26
CA VAL A 60 6.24 -1.77 -11.38
C VAL A 60 6.37 -2.57 -12.68
N VAL A 61 6.58 -1.91 -13.82
CA VAL A 61 6.70 -2.59 -15.12
C VAL A 61 7.93 -3.50 -15.14
N GLN A 62 9.08 -2.98 -14.72
CA GLN A 62 10.33 -3.75 -14.70
C GLN A 62 10.25 -4.93 -13.72
N ILE A 63 9.74 -4.72 -12.51
CA ILE A 63 9.56 -5.78 -11.51
C ILE A 63 8.60 -6.86 -12.03
N SER A 64 7.51 -6.46 -12.68
CA SER A 64 6.56 -7.40 -13.28
C SER A 64 7.22 -8.27 -14.36
N GLN A 65 8.06 -7.68 -15.20
CA GLN A 65 8.80 -8.42 -16.23
C GLN A 65 9.84 -9.38 -15.63
N ASP A 66 10.59 -8.93 -14.63
CA ASP A 66 11.66 -9.70 -14.00
C ASP A 66 11.13 -10.90 -13.19
N THR A 67 9.97 -10.73 -12.55
CA THR A 67 9.38 -11.75 -11.68
C THR A 67 8.29 -12.59 -12.35
N GLY A 68 7.71 -12.10 -13.44
CA GLY A 68 6.51 -12.66 -14.06
C GLY A 68 5.22 -12.37 -13.28
N ALA A 69 5.29 -11.54 -12.21
CA ALA A 69 4.14 -11.21 -11.38
C ALA A 69 3.15 -10.29 -12.13
N PRO A 70 1.86 -10.67 -12.26
CA PRO A 70 0.84 -9.85 -12.90
C PRO A 70 0.52 -8.60 -12.04
N VAL A 71 0.24 -7.49 -12.73
CA VAL A 71 -0.09 -6.19 -12.11
C VAL A 71 -1.59 -6.01 -12.04
N SER A 72 -2.10 -5.70 -10.85
CA SER A 72 -3.53 -5.46 -10.61
C SER A 72 -3.76 -4.14 -9.88
N GLY A 73 -4.84 -3.44 -10.22
CA GLY A 73 -5.19 -2.13 -9.63
C GLY A 73 -6.41 -1.53 -10.30
N ILE A 74 -6.60 -0.22 -10.06
CA ILE A 74 -7.68 0.53 -10.71
C ILE A 74 -7.55 0.41 -12.24
N TYR A 75 -8.68 0.32 -12.93
CA TYR A 75 -8.77 -0.06 -14.34
C TYR A 75 -7.80 0.71 -15.24
N GLU A 76 -7.82 2.04 -15.18
CA GLU A 76 -7.02 2.90 -16.04
C GLU A 76 -5.52 2.70 -15.81
N LEU A 77 -5.09 2.60 -14.55
CA LEU A 77 -3.68 2.42 -14.19
C LEU A 77 -3.18 1.04 -14.59
N ALA A 78 -3.92 -0.02 -14.26
CA ALA A 78 -3.55 -1.39 -14.61
C ALA A 78 -3.43 -1.57 -16.14
N GLN A 79 -4.38 -1.03 -16.92
CA GLN A 79 -4.32 -1.05 -18.38
C GLN A 79 -3.13 -0.25 -18.92
N HIS A 80 -2.82 0.92 -18.34
CA HIS A 80 -1.68 1.73 -18.72
C HIS A 80 -0.36 0.97 -18.50
N LEU A 81 -0.16 0.37 -17.33
CA LEU A 81 1.05 -0.39 -17.00
C LEU A 81 1.19 -1.65 -17.87
N THR A 82 0.10 -2.35 -18.17
CA THR A 82 0.08 -3.48 -19.11
C THR A 82 0.48 -3.02 -20.52
N ALA A 83 -0.02 -1.87 -20.99
CA ALA A 83 0.37 -1.31 -22.27
C ALA A 83 1.86 -0.93 -22.34
N GLN A 84 2.50 -0.68 -21.21
CA GLN A 84 3.94 -0.44 -21.08
C GLN A 84 4.77 -1.72 -20.94
N GLY A 85 4.14 -2.89 -20.93
CA GLY A 85 4.81 -4.19 -20.92
C GLY A 85 4.77 -4.94 -19.59
N ALA A 86 4.04 -4.47 -18.59
CA ALA A 86 3.78 -5.28 -17.40
C ALA A 86 2.96 -6.53 -17.75
N VAL A 87 3.15 -7.61 -17.00
CA VAL A 87 2.32 -8.82 -17.12
C VAL A 87 0.89 -8.48 -16.73
N GLU A 88 -0.06 -8.82 -17.60
CA GLU A 88 -1.47 -8.51 -17.41
C GLU A 88 -2.04 -9.24 -16.19
N GLY A 89 -2.62 -8.48 -15.27
CA GLY A 89 -3.34 -8.96 -14.11
C GLY A 89 -4.81 -8.51 -14.16
N HIS A 90 -5.33 -8.08 -13.03
CA HIS A 90 -6.73 -7.65 -12.92
C HIS A 90 -6.84 -6.12 -12.96
N ALA A 91 -7.48 -5.61 -14.00
CA ALA A 91 -7.94 -4.22 -14.09
C ALA A 91 -9.38 -4.15 -13.58
N TYR A 92 -9.60 -3.57 -12.37
CA TYR A 92 -10.92 -3.54 -11.73
C TYR A 92 -11.16 -2.20 -11.02
N ASN A 93 -12.31 -2.03 -10.40
CA ASN A 93 -12.70 -0.76 -9.80
C ASN A 93 -12.99 -0.88 -8.31
N ARG A 94 -13.11 0.27 -7.62
CA ARG A 94 -13.49 0.36 -6.21
C ARG A 94 -14.75 -0.43 -5.93
N GLY A 95 -14.77 -1.18 -4.84
CA GLY A 95 -15.81 -2.14 -4.48
C GLY A 95 -15.65 -3.53 -5.14
N GLY A 96 -14.80 -3.63 -6.16
CA GLY A 96 -14.44 -4.92 -6.78
C GLY A 96 -13.48 -5.73 -5.89
N THR A 97 -13.63 -7.04 -5.94
CA THR A 97 -12.77 -8.00 -5.23
C THR A 97 -12.23 -9.03 -6.21
N ILE A 98 -10.94 -9.25 -6.16
CA ILE A 98 -10.25 -10.31 -6.92
C ILE A 98 -9.76 -11.40 -5.95
N THR A 99 -9.55 -12.60 -6.49
CA THR A 99 -9.02 -13.74 -5.73
C THR A 99 -7.62 -14.09 -6.26
N LEU A 100 -6.67 -14.19 -5.36
CA LEU A 100 -5.26 -14.46 -5.60
C LEU A 100 -4.88 -15.71 -4.76
N GLY A 101 -5.06 -16.91 -5.32
CA GLY A 101 -4.98 -18.15 -4.52
C GLY A 101 -6.02 -18.13 -3.39
N ASP A 102 -5.58 -18.32 -2.15
CA ASP A 102 -6.45 -18.27 -0.96
C ASP A 102 -6.60 -16.85 -0.38
N VAL A 103 -6.08 -15.81 -1.06
CA VAL A 103 -6.15 -14.42 -0.64
C VAL A 103 -7.17 -13.67 -1.48
N THR A 104 -7.94 -12.77 -0.87
CA THR A 104 -8.78 -11.82 -1.62
C THR A 104 -8.25 -10.41 -1.46
N ALA A 105 -8.33 -9.61 -2.54
CA ALA A 105 -7.95 -8.21 -2.57
C ALA A 105 -9.13 -7.37 -3.08
N THR A 106 -9.68 -6.54 -2.20
CA THR A 106 -10.78 -5.61 -2.52
C THR A 106 -10.24 -4.20 -2.65
N LEU A 107 -10.53 -3.52 -3.77
CA LEU A 107 -10.26 -2.08 -3.92
C LEU A 107 -11.28 -1.27 -3.12
N VAL A 108 -10.78 -0.37 -2.28
CA VAL A 108 -11.58 0.56 -1.50
C VAL A 108 -11.17 2.01 -1.80
N PRO A 109 -12.04 3.00 -1.57
CA PRO A 109 -11.70 4.40 -1.78
C PRO A 109 -10.47 4.87 -0.99
N ALA A 110 -9.76 5.83 -1.58
CA ALA A 110 -8.82 6.72 -0.92
C ALA A 110 -9.13 8.16 -1.35
N SER A 111 -8.62 9.16 -0.64
CA SER A 111 -8.80 10.59 -0.93
C SER A 111 -7.43 11.22 -1.18
N HIS A 112 -7.02 11.24 -2.44
CA HIS A 112 -5.71 11.71 -2.89
C HIS A 112 -5.81 12.14 -4.35
N SER A 113 -4.77 11.96 -5.14
CA SER A 113 -4.78 12.12 -6.60
C SER A 113 -4.05 10.94 -7.25
N SER A 114 -4.28 10.74 -8.55
CA SER A 114 -3.68 9.63 -9.29
C SER A 114 -3.32 10.07 -10.69
N SER A 115 -2.01 10.22 -10.95
CA SER A 115 -1.51 10.59 -12.27
C SER A 115 -0.09 10.07 -12.49
N ILE A 116 0.27 9.86 -13.75
CA ILE A 116 1.64 9.60 -14.19
C ILE A 116 2.15 10.81 -14.97
N GLY A 117 3.40 11.19 -14.74
CA GLY A 117 4.07 12.23 -15.53
C GLY A 117 4.34 11.72 -16.96
N THR A 118 4.00 12.55 -17.96
CA THR A 118 4.29 12.31 -19.37
C THR A 118 4.94 13.55 -19.99
N GLU A 119 5.45 13.45 -21.21
CA GLU A 119 5.99 14.60 -21.95
C GLU A 119 4.95 15.72 -22.14
N ALA A 120 3.67 15.38 -22.18
CA ALA A 120 2.56 16.32 -22.33
C ALA A 120 2.05 16.88 -20.98
N GLY A 121 2.62 16.46 -19.86
CA GLY A 121 2.20 16.81 -18.50
C GLY A 121 1.66 15.60 -17.73
N ALA A 122 0.87 15.84 -16.68
CA ALA A 122 0.29 14.77 -15.89
C ALA A 122 -0.90 14.10 -16.60
N ALA A 123 -0.85 12.78 -16.75
CA ALA A 123 -1.95 11.97 -17.28
C ALA A 123 -2.72 11.31 -16.14
N TYR A 124 -4.04 11.47 -16.10
CA TYR A 124 -4.91 10.84 -15.11
C TYR A 124 -4.92 9.32 -15.27
N MET A 125 -4.78 8.61 -14.14
CA MET A 125 -4.65 7.15 -14.09
C MET A 125 -5.76 6.45 -13.31
N GLY A 126 -6.96 6.96 -13.38
CA GLY A 126 -8.08 6.46 -12.59
C GLY A 126 -8.09 7.03 -11.17
N GLN A 127 -9.02 6.56 -10.35
CA GLN A 127 -9.13 7.03 -8.98
C GLN A 127 -8.11 6.32 -8.08
N GLU A 128 -7.54 7.09 -7.14
CA GLU A 128 -6.72 6.55 -6.06
C GLU A 128 -7.50 5.58 -5.19
N CYS A 129 -6.85 4.56 -4.65
CA CYS A 129 -7.50 3.53 -3.85
C CYS A 129 -6.56 2.96 -2.77
N GLY A 130 -7.17 2.30 -1.80
CA GLY A 130 -6.53 1.39 -0.89
C GLY A 130 -6.95 -0.06 -1.17
N PHE A 131 -6.43 -0.97 -0.38
CA PHE A 131 -6.78 -2.39 -0.45
C PHE A 131 -7.28 -2.92 0.88
N VAL A 132 -8.28 -3.80 0.83
CA VAL A 132 -8.57 -4.73 1.92
C VAL A 132 -8.15 -6.12 1.48
N LEU A 133 -7.11 -6.67 2.14
CA LEU A 133 -6.59 -8.01 1.90
C LEU A 133 -7.11 -8.96 2.97
N LYS A 134 -7.61 -10.15 2.54
CA LYS A 134 -8.06 -11.20 3.47
C LYS A 134 -7.38 -12.51 3.17
N GLY A 135 -6.84 -13.15 4.18
CA GLY A 135 -6.21 -14.47 4.12
C GLY A 135 -5.71 -14.91 5.49
N GLU A 136 -5.51 -16.19 5.71
CA GLU A 136 -5.04 -16.78 6.97
C GLU A 136 -5.85 -16.34 8.20
N GLY A 137 -7.16 -16.09 8.03
CA GLY A 137 -8.03 -15.60 9.11
C GLY A 137 -7.78 -14.15 9.54
N LYS A 138 -6.97 -13.39 8.80
CA LYS A 138 -6.67 -11.97 9.03
C LYS A 138 -7.32 -11.10 7.97
N THR A 139 -7.63 -9.86 8.35
CA THR A 139 -8.08 -8.80 7.45
C THR A 139 -7.17 -7.59 7.63
N LEU A 140 -6.48 -7.20 6.56
CA LEU A 140 -5.57 -6.08 6.53
C LEU A 140 -6.19 -4.96 5.67
N TYR A 141 -6.27 -3.75 6.19
CA TYR A 141 -6.54 -2.54 5.44
C TYR A 141 -5.23 -1.79 5.18
N LEU A 142 -4.90 -1.61 3.91
CA LEU A 142 -3.83 -0.76 3.44
C LEU A 142 -4.46 0.46 2.80
N SER A 143 -4.23 1.64 3.38
CA SER A 143 -4.95 2.85 2.98
C SER A 143 -4.59 3.34 1.59
N GLY A 144 -3.39 3.01 1.08
CA GLY A 144 -2.76 3.79 0.03
C GLY A 144 -2.49 5.21 0.53
N ASP A 145 -2.19 6.10 -0.38
CA ASP A 145 -2.08 7.52 -0.04
C ASP A 145 -3.47 8.13 0.12
N THR A 146 -3.73 8.74 1.26
CA THR A 146 -5.05 9.27 1.57
C THR A 146 -5.04 10.36 2.62
N ASP A 147 -6.03 11.23 2.57
CA ASP A 147 -6.51 12.02 3.70
C ASP A 147 -7.55 11.22 4.50
N ILE A 148 -8.01 11.77 5.63
CA ILE A 148 -9.17 11.29 6.37
C ILE A 148 -10.41 11.43 5.48
N MET A 149 -11.20 10.37 5.35
CA MET A 149 -12.43 10.41 4.56
C MET A 149 -13.59 9.70 5.26
N ALA A 150 -14.80 10.12 4.95
CA ALA A 150 -16.01 9.55 5.55
C ALA A 150 -16.21 8.06 5.20
N ASP A 151 -15.71 7.63 4.05
CA ASP A 151 -15.77 6.24 3.61
C ASP A 151 -15.06 5.25 4.56
N MET A 152 -14.09 5.72 5.35
CA MET A 152 -13.42 4.90 6.37
C MET A 152 -14.41 4.30 7.37
N ALA A 153 -15.57 4.96 7.60
CA ALA A 153 -16.61 4.44 8.49
C ALA A 153 -17.18 3.09 7.99
N TRP A 154 -17.60 3.03 6.71
CA TRP A 154 -18.14 1.78 6.17
C TRP A 154 -17.05 0.76 5.86
N ILE A 155 -15.82 1.20 5.50
CA ILE A 155 -14.69 0.30 5.32
C ILE A 155 -14.41 -0.45 6.64
N GLY A 156 -14.39 0.28 7.76
CA GLY A 156 -14.19 -0.29 9.10
C GLY A 156 -15.32 -1.22 9.52
N ASP A 157 -16.57 -0.80 9.34
CA ASP A 157 -17.74 -1.59 9.78
C ASP A 157 -17.97 -2.84 8.92
N TYR A 158 -17.86 -2.72 7.60
CA TYR A 158 -18.14 -3.81 6.68
C TYR A 158 -17.01 -4.84 6.59
N HIS A 159 -15.76 -4.37 6.44
CA HIS A 159 -14.61 -5.26 6.27
C HIS A 159 -14.00 -5.72 7.59
N LYS A 160 -14.15 -4.95 8.66
CA LYS A 160 -13.64 -5.22 10.02
C LYS A 160 -12.17 -5.61 10.04
N PRO A 161 -11.26 -4.76 9.52
CA PRO A 161 -9.85 -5.11 9.46
C PRO A 161 -9.22 -5.15 10.85
N ASP A 162 -8.39 -6.18 11.07
CA ASP A 162 -7.63 -6.38 12.31
C ASP A 162 -6.33 -5.56 12.30
N ILE A 163 -5.79 -5.32 11.10
CA ILE A 163 -4.50 -4.68 10.86
C ILE A 163 -4.72 -3.48 9.95
N GLY A 164 -4.15 -2.33 10.32
CA GLY A 164 -4.10 -1.14 9.47
C GLY A 164 -2.69 -0.78 9.06
N ILE A 165 -2.42 -0.66 7.75
CA ILE A 165 -1.25 0.04 7.22
C ILE A 165 -1.75 1.39 6.75
N LEU A 166 -1.29 2.47 7.40
CA LEU A 166 -1.83 3.81 7.18
C LEU A 166 -0.74 4.78 6.72
N SER A 167 -0.99 5.49 5.62
CA SER A 167 -0.13 6.61 5.23
C SER A 167 -0.20 7.72 6.27
N ALA A 168 0.95 8.16 6.78
CA ALA A 168 1.03 9.04 7.94
C ALA A 168 2.20 10.03 7.87
N GLY A 169 2.63 10.39 6.65
CA GLY A 169 3.79 11.25 6.41
C GLY A 169 3.56 12.74 6.60
N GLY A 170 2.32 13.20 6.59
CA GLY A 170 1.93 14.59 6.87
C GLY A 170 1.85 15.48 5.64
N TYR A 171 2.90 15.61 4.85
CA TYR A 171 2.95 16.61 3.78
C TYR A 171 2.04 16.25 2.57
N PHE A 172 2.03 15.00 2.18
CA PHE A 172 1.26 14.49 1.04
C PHE A 172 0.03 13.68 1.45
N THR A 173 0.00 13.19 2.68
CA THR A 173 -1.04 12.32 3.23
C THR A 173 -1.45 12.79 4.61
N MET A 174 -2.26 12.05 5.34
CA MET A 174 -2.48 12.28 6.78
C MET A 174 -1.14 12.40 7.51
N ASP A 175 -1.08 13.24 8.55
CA ASP A 175 0.00 13.18 9.53
C ASP A 175 -0.25 12.06 10.56
N MET A 176 0.68 11.83 11.47
CA MET A 176 0.57 10.80 12.50
C MET A 176 -0.65 11.00 13.41
N ALA A 177 -1.02 12.26 13.70
CA ALA A 177 -2.20 12.57 14.52
C ALA A 177 -3.50 12.33 13.75
N GLY A 178 -3.53 12.68 12.45
CA GLY A 178 -4.65 12.40 11.55
C GLY A 178 -4.87 10.90 11.37
N ALA A 179 -3.79 10.14 11.16
CA ALA A 179 -3.87 8.68 11.06
C ALA A 179 -4.36 8.04 12.37
N ALA A 180 -3.92 8.56 13.53
CA ALA A 180 -4.44 8.12 14.83
C ALA A 180 -5.92 8.45 15.00
N TYR A 181 -6.35 9.64 14.57
CA TYR A 181 -7.76 10.03 14.60
C TYR A 181 -8.60 9.08 13.74
N ALA A 182 -8.19 8.84 12.48
CA ALA A 182 -8.88 7.94 11.57
C ALA A 182 -8.98 6.52 12.13
N ALA A 183 -7.86 5.96 12.60
CA ALA A 183 -7.79 4.62 13.16
C ALA A 183 -8.74 4.46 14.36
N ARG A 184 -8.75 5.41 15.29
CA ARG A 184 -9.61 5.37 16.49
C ARG A 184 -11.09 5.60 16.18
N HIS A 185 -11.39 6.43 15.18
CA HIS A 185 -12.77 6.86 14.90
C HIS A 185 -13.55 5.85 14.05
N TYR A 186 -12.85 5.20 13.12
CA TYR A 186 -13.50 4.42 12.08
C TYR A 186 -13.19 2.92 12.14
N PHE A 187 -12.18 2.51 12.91
CA PHE A 187 -11.69 1.14 12.90
C PHE A 187 -11.55 0.56 14.32
N HIS A 188 -11.42 -0.75 14.39
CA HIS A 188 -11.10 -1.50 15.59
C HIS A 188 -9.82 -2.32 15.40
N PHE A 189 -8.75 -1.65 14.95
CA PHE A 189 -7.48 -2.31 14.72
C PHE A 189 -6.87 -2.88 16.00
N GLY A 190 -6.36 -4.10 15.95
CA GLY A 190 -5.45 -4.64 16.94
C GLY A 190 -4.01 -4.15 16.72
N THR A 191 -3.63 -3.93 15.44
CA THR A 191 -2.29 -3.48 15.06
C THR A 191 -2.37 -2.38 14.01
N VAL A 192 -1.55 -1.34 14.16
CA VAL A 192 -1.38 -0.26 13.16
C VAL A 192 0.11 -0.11 12.81
N ILE A 193 0.39 -0.01 11.53
CA ILE A 193 1.72 0.18 10.95
C ILE A 193 1.69 1.47 10.13
N PRO A 194 2.45 2.53 10.49
CA PRO A 194 2.54 3.72 9.68
C PRO A 194 3.41 3.48 8.44
N CYS A 195 3.08 4.16 7.35
CA CYS A 195 3.89 4.21 6.14
C CYS A 195 3.94 5.62 5.55
N HIS A 196 4.64 5.80 4.42
CA HIS A 196 4.81 7.07 3.72
C HIS A 196 5.45 8.17 4.60
N TYR A 197 6.40 7.78 5.47
CA TYR A 197 7.09 8.66 6.41
C TYR A 197 8.60 8.34 6.46
N LYS A 198 9.41 9.14 7.11
CA LYS A 198 10.88 9.03 7.20
C LYS A 198 11.66 9.20 5.90
N THR A 199 11.05 9.02 4.74
CA THR A 199 11.73 8.98 3.43
C THR A 199 12.38 10.32 3.08
N PHE A 200 11.70 11.42 3.36
CA PHE A 200 12.17 12.78 3.10
C PHE A 200 12.09 13.61 4.37
N SER A 201 12.97 14.60 4.52
CA SER A 201 13.05 15.47 5.72
C SER A 201 11.78 16.29 5.98
N LEU A 202 10.95 16.50 4.97
CA LEU A 202 9.66 17.22 5.07
C LEU A 202 8.53 16.34 5.62
N LEU A 203 8.73 15.02 5.68
CA LEU A 203 7.75 14.07 6.22
C LEU A 203 7.95 13.88 7.73
N GLU A 204 6.95 13.31 8.38
CA GLU A 204 7.08 12.84 9.78
C GLU A 204 8.27 11.87 9.92
N GLN A 205 9.02 11.98 11.03
CA GLN A 205 10.26 11.21 11.22
C GLN A 205 10.14 10.11 12.29
N ASN A 206 9.05 10.05 13.02
CA ASN A 206 8.74 9.00 14.01
C ASN A 206 7.23 8.82 14.14
N ALA A 207 6.79 7.77 14.81
CA ALA A 207 5.38 7.44 15.03
C ALA A 207 4.87 7.81 16.44
N ASP A 208 5.53 8.72 17.14
CA ASP A 208 5.18 9.03 18.54
C ASP A 208 3.74 9.53 18.66
N ARG A 209 3.32 10.49 17.83
CA ARG A 209 1.94 11.01 17.81
C ARG A 209 0.91 9.95 17.45
N LEU A 210 1.24 9.01 16.57
CA LEU A 210 0.36 7.89 16.24
C LEU A 210 0.18 6.99 17.46
N ARG A 211 1.28 6.67 18.15
CA ARG A 211 1.27 5.82 19.34
C ARG A 211 0.53 6.47 20.51
N GLU A 212 0.77 7.76 20.74
CA GLU A 212 0.05 8.56 21.76
C GLU A 212 -1.45 8.64 21.49
N GLY A 213 -1.84 8.76 20.20
CA GLY A 213 -3.24 8.83 19.78
C GLY A 213 -4.01 7.51 19.80
N LEU A 214 -3.31 6.36 19.96
CA LEU A 214 -3.87 5.00 19.90
C LEU A 214 -3.56 4.16 21.15
N PRO A 215 -3.97 4.62 22.35
CA PRO A 215 -3.76 3.83 23.57
C PRO A 215 -4.48 2.47 23.47
N GLY A 216 -3.73 1.39 23.72
CA GLY A 216 -4.27 0.01 23.67
C GLY A 216 -4.21 -0.66 22.29
N VAL A 217 -3.79 0.04 21.23
CA VAL A 217 -3.49 -0.54 19.93
C VAL A 217 -2.00 -0.82 19.82
N ASN A 218 -1.63 -1.94 19.21
CA ASN A 218 -0.24 -2.26 18.94
C ASN A 218 0.27 -1.43 17.75
N VAL A 219 0.94 -0.31 18.01
CA VAL A 219 1.56 0.53 16.96
C VAL A 219 2.99 0.06 16.72
N ILE A 220 3.26 -0.49 15.55
CA ILE A 220 4.56 -1.01 15.13
C ILE A 220 5.20 -0.04 14.15
N GLU A 221 6.32 0.58 14.53
CA GLU A 221 7.19 1.25 13.57
C GLU A 221 8.00 0.19 12.82
N PRO A 222 7.80 0.06 11.50
CA PRO A 222 8.51 -0.96 10.74
C PRO A 222 9.97 -0.56 10.50
N ASP A 223 10.87 -1.54 10.57
CA ASP A 223 12.21 -1.43 10.02
C ASP A 223 12.21 -1.98 8.60
N VAL A 224 12.97 -1.32 7.69
CA VAL A 224 13.06 -1.73 6.27
C VAL A 224 13.62 -3.14 6.17
N MET A 225 13.00 -3.98 5.35
CA MET A 225 13.35 -5.39 5.11
C MET A 225 13.27 -6.31 6.35
N GLN A 226 12.71 -5.85 7.46
CA GLN A 226 12.47 -6.71 8.62
C GLN A 226 11.01 -7.19 8.64
N PRO A 227 10.76 -8.51 8.73
CA PRO A 227 9.40 -9.04 8.74
C PRO A 227 8.68 -8.77 10.05
N ILE A 228 7.46 -8.28 9.96
CA ILE A 228 6.49 -8.22 11.05
C ILE A 228 5.58 -9.42 10.88
N THR A 229 5.69 -10.40 11.79
CA THR A 229 4.84 -11.60 11.77
C THR A 229 3.58 -11.37 12.61
N LEU A 230 2.41 -11.50 12.04
CA LEU A 230 1.10 -11.29 12.66
C LEU A 230 0.19 -12.50 12.49
#